data_e1d82121eb739ea9c6d2613cd80a7b08
#
_entry.id   e1d82121eb739ea9c6d2613cd80a7b08
#
_cell.length_a   1.000
_cell.length_b   1.000
_cell.length_c   1.000
_cell.angle_alpha   90.00
_cell.angle_beta   90.00
_cell.angle_gamma   90.00
#
_symmetry.space_group_name_H-M   'P 1'
#
loop_
_entity.id
_entity.type
_entity.pdbx_description
1 polymer ?
#
loop_
_entity_poly.entity_id
_entity_poly.type
_entity_poly.pdbx_seq_one_letter_code
_entity_poly.pdbx_strand_id
1 'polypeptide(L)'
;MKNKRLWLSVTLTVLVVVCAMLILSRINETRSNAAPAAPTDLILPPDIQTTAQPDTKKYDDLPDVDISSWEYLIASQAHNISDYVPDVSKISGSQSTFDSRAVDALNALLKAARDAGWSPYIYCAYRPYLTQEQQYEDQVSENMRKGDTRDEAETAAARVAAPPGTSDHQTGLGADIVDQYYSSLSVDTVNARFLTWLADNCADYGF
;
A
#
# COMPACT_ATOMS: atom_id res chain seq x y z
N MET A 1 35.90 36.54 -33.52
CA MET A 1 35.70 35.10 -33.19
C MET A 1 34.95 34.85 -31.89
N LYS A 2 34.88 35.77 -30.90
CA LYS A 2 34.19 35.57 -29.63
C LYS A 2 32.64 35.49 -29.74
N ASN A 3 32.00 36.21 -30.67
CA ASN A 3 30.56 36.24 -30.78
C ASN A 3 29.91 34.95 -31.37
N LYS A 4 30.61 34.23 -32.23
CA LYS A 4 30.08 32.96 -32.80
C LYS A 4 29.95 31.84 -31.75
N ARG A 5 30.85 31.81 -30.76
CA ARG A 5 30.78 30.79 -29.68
C ARG A 5 29.64 31.09 -28.70
N LEU A 6 29.34 32.33 -28.42
CA LEU A 6 28.25 32.76 -27.56
C LEU A 6 26.88 32.39 -28.19
N TRP A 7 26.71 32.65 -29.48
CA TRP A 7 25.47 32.33 -30.22
C TRP A 7 25.26 30.79 -30.31
N LEU A 8 26.31 30.02 -30.50
CA LEU A 8 26.22 28.57 -30.54
C LEU A 8 25.83 27.99 -29.18
N SER A 9 26.33 28.56 -28.08
CA SER A 9 25.98 28.18 -26.73
C SER A 9 24.51 28.49 -26.41
N VAL A 10 24.01 29.68 -26.76
CA VAL A 10 22.62 30.07 -26.51
C VAL A 10 21.63 29.20 -27.33
N THR A 11 21.94 28.95 -28.61
CA THR A 11 21.09 28.11 -29.46
C THR A 11 21.05 26.66 -28.98
N LEU A 12 22.15 26.12 -28.49
CA LEU A 12 22.20 24.75 -27.94
C LEU A 12 21.37 24.65 -26.65
N THR A 13 21.48 25.64 -25.76
CA THR A 13 20.69 25.67 -24.51
C THR A 13 19.20 25.78 -24.79
N VAL A 14 18.77 26.63 -25.72
CA VAL A 14 17.37 26.75 -26.13
C VAL A 14 16.86 25.44 -26.75
N LEU A 15 17.65 24.78 -27.58
CA LEU A 15 17.27 23.50 -28.18
C LEU A 15 17.07 22.42 -27.12
N VAL A 16 17.94 22.32 -26.11
CA VAL A 16 17.83 21.36 -25.01
C VAL A 16 16.57 21.61 -24.18
N VAL A 17 16.26 22.87 -23.87
CA VAL A 17 15.05 23.22 -23.12
C VAL A 17 13.77 22.91 -23.92
N VAL A 18 13.74 23.20 -25.22
CA VAL A 18 12.60 22.87 -26.09
C VAL A 18 12.43 21.35 -26.22
N CYS A 19 13.51 20.60 -26.39
CA CYS A 19 13.44 19.13 -26.41
C CYS A 19 12.95 18.56 -25.08
N ALA A 20 13.39 19.10 -23.94
CA ALA A 20 12.91 18.69 -22.62
C ALA A 20 11.42 18.97 -22.43
N MET A 21 10.93 20.15 -22.87
CA MET A 21 9.50 20.48 -22.83
C MET A 21 8.66 19.57 -23.75
N LEU A 22 9.15 19.23 -24.92
CA LEU A 22 8.46 18.32 -25.84
C LEU A 22 8.41 16.91 -25.31
N ILE A 23 9.46 16.44 -24.63
CA ILE A 23 9.49 15.13 -23.98
C ILE A 23 8.49 15.11 -22.81
N LEU A 24 8.48 16.17 -21.98
CA LEU A 24 7.55 16.28 -20.86
C LEU A 24 6.09 16.36 -21.34
N SER A 25 5.80 17.08 -22.45
CA SER A 25 4.45 17.13 -23.02
C SER A 25 4.01 15.77 -23.55
N ARG A 26 4.91 15.02 -24.19
CA ARG A 26 4.62 13.65 -24.67
C ARG A 26 4.39 12.67 -23.53
N ILE A 27 5.15 12.78 -22.43
CA ILE A 27 4.95 11.98 -21.22
C ILE A 27 3.59 12.29 -20.59
N ASN A 28 3.18 13.56 -20.61
CA ASN A 28 1.88 13.97 -20.08
C ASN A 28 0.70 13.55 -20.96
N GLU A 29 0.86 13.58 -22.30
CA GLU A 29 -0.15 13.06 -23.25
C GLU A 29 -0.32 11.53 -23.14
N THR A 30 0.78 10.77 -22.96
CA THR A 30 0.70 9.32 -22.77
C THR A 30 0.12 8.94 -21.41
N ARG A 31 0.29 9.76 -20.37
CA ARG A 31 -0.40 9.59 -19.08
C ARG A 31 -1.89 9.90 -19.14
N SER A 32 -2.29 10.88 -19.96
CA SER A 32 -3.71 11.26 -20.10
C SER A 32 -4.54 10.22 -20.89
N ASN A 33 -3.90 9.41 -21.75
CA ASN A 33 -4.58 8.42 -22.59
C ASN A 33 -4.51 6.99 -22.06
N ALA A 34 -3.90 6.76 -20.89
CA ALA A 34 -3.77 5.46 -20.26
C ALA A 34 -4.51 5.40 -18.92
N ALA A 35 -5.75 5.88 -18.88
CA ALA A 35 -6.67 5.43 -17.86
C ALA A 35 -7.20 4.06 -18.31
N PRO A 36 -6.88 2.95 -17.64
CA PRO A 36 -7.60 1.71 -17.87
C PRO A 36 -9.05 1.98 -17.52
N ALA A 37 -9.97 1.70 -18.46
CA ALA A 37 -11.39 1.64 -18.17
C ALA A 37 -11.55 0.77 -16.91
N ALA A 38 -12.17 1.34 -15.88
CA ALA A 38 -12.59 0.56 -14.73
C ALA A 38 -13.37 -0.66 -15.25
N PRO A 39 -13.13 -1.87 -14.73
CA PRO A 39 -13.95 -3.01 -15.08
C PRO A 39 -15.38 -2.69 -14.68
N THR A 40 -16.18 -2.33 -15.68
CA THR A 40 -17.63 -2.19 -15.59
C THR A 40 -18.14 -3.62 -15.56
N ASP A 41 -18.40 -4.14 -14.39
CA ASP A 41 -19.22 -5.28 -14.06
C ASP A 41 -18.72 -6.01 -12.81
N LEU A 42 -18.62 -5.26 -11.69
CA LEU A 42 -18.90 -5.88 -10.41
C LEU A 42 -20.43 -5.77 -10.25
N ILE A 43 -21.15 -6.75 -10.79
CA ILE A 43 -22.51 -7.02 -10.40
C ILE A 43 -22.46 -7.38 -8.92
N LEU A 44 -22.67 -6.40 -8.05
CA LEU A 44 -23.01 -6.68 -6.65
C LEU A 44 -24.29 -7.53 -6.70
N PRO A 45 -24.31 -8.71 -6.07
CA PRO A 45 -25.52 -9.47 -5.95
C PRO A 45 -26.60 -8.61 -5.29
N PRO A 46 -27.88 -8.70 -5.75
CA PRO A 46 -28.94 -7.89 -5.19
C PRO A 46 -29.08 -8.20 -3.70
N ASP A 47 -29.17 -7.12 -2.92
CA ASP A 47 -29.60 -7.04 -1.53
C ASP A 47 -29.63 -8.38 -0.78
N ILE A 48 -28.54 -8.73 -0.14
CA ILE A 48 -28.60 -9.68 0.96
C ILE A 48 -29.21 -8.90 2.14
N GLN A 49 -30.53 -8.88 2.20
CA GLN A 49 -31.21 -8.63 3.45
C GLN A 49 -30.86 -9.77 4.41
N THR A 50 -29.75 -9.59 5.11
CA THR A 50 -29.32 -10.54 6.12
C THR A 50 -30.22 -10.39 7.35
N THR A 51 -31.38 -11.04 7.32
CA THR A 51 -32.07 -11.50 8.52
C THR A 51 -31.58 -12.90 8.91
N ALA A 52 -30.33 -13.21 8.66
CA ALA A 52 -29.69 -14.39 9.21
C ALA A 52 -29.22 -14.03 10.62
N GLN A 53 -29.92 -14.54 11.63
CA GLN A 53 -29.27 -14.79 12.94
C GLN A 53 -27.91 -15.41 12.66
N PRO A 54 -26.83 -14.96 13.36
CA PRO A 54 -25.54 -15.62 13.19
C PRO A 54 -25.76 -17.12 13.45
N ASP A 55 -25.46 -17.93 12.45
CA ASP A 55 -25.47 -19.38 12.58
C ASP A 55 -24.43 -19.71 13.67
N THR A 56 -24.91 -20.03 14.86
CA THR A 56 -24.08 -20.45 15.99
C THR A 56 -23.52 -21.86 15.77
N LYS A 57 -23.15 -22.17 14.53
CA LYS A 57 -22.42 -23.35 14.21
C LYS A 57 -21.08 -23.26 14.93
N LYS A 58 -21.00 -23.93 16.07
CA LYS A 58 -19.74 -24.08 16.79
C LYS A 58 -18.78 -24.80 15.84
N TYR A 59 -17.75 -24.08 15.41
CA TYR A 59 -16.67 -24.65 14.61
C TYR A 59 -15.79 -25.44 15.56
N ASP A 60 -16.15 -26.72 15.78
CA ASP A 60 -15.44 -27.61 16.70
C ASP A 60 -14.03 -27.98 16.23
N ASP A 61 -13.68 -27.57 15.00
CA ASP A 61 -12.38 -27.75 14.36
C ASP A 61 -11.46 -26.52 14.50
N LEU A 62 -11.95 -25.40 15.04
CA LEU A 62 -11.10 -24.25 15.30
C LEU A 62 -10.34 -24.42 16.64
N PRO A 63 -9.07 -23.97 16.70
CA PRO A 63 -8.33 -23.96 17.95
C PRO A 63 -9.01 -23.04 18.98
N ASP A 64 -8.96 -23.44 20.25
CA ASP A 64 -9.41 -22.61 21.37
C ASP A 64 -8.35 -21.53 21.62
N VAL A 65 -8.58 -20.33 21.09
CA VAL A 65 -7.68 -19.19 21.18
C VAL A 65 -8.36 -18.01 21.84
N ASP A 66 -7.61 -17.23 22.59
CA ASP A 66 -8.09 -15.95 23.14
C ASP A 66 -8.12 -14.90 22.01
N ILE A 67 -9.30 -14.71 21.42
CA ILE A 67 -9.51 -13.73 20.34
C ILE A 67 -9.34 -12.27 20.80
N SER A 68 -9.22 -12.02 22.12
CA SER A 68 -8.89 -10.69 22.65
C SER A 68 -7.38 -10.43 22.68
N SER A 69 -6.56 -11.45 22.39
CA SER A 69 -5.12 -11.31 22.33
C SER A 69 -4.70 -10.38 21.18
N TRP A 70 -3.57 -9.71 21.36
CA TRP A 70 -3.04 -8.73 20.41
C TRP A 70 -2.76 -9.29 19.02
N GLU A 71 -2.48 -10.58 18.90
CA GLU A 71 -2.26 -11.30 17.63
C GLU A 71 -3.51 -11.34 16.74
N TYR A 72 -4.69 -11.18 17.36
CA TYR A 72 -5.99 -11.22 16.67
C TYR A 72 -6.63 -9.84 16.53
N LEU A 73 -5.85 -8.76 16.70
CA LEU A 73 -6.34 -7.40 16.53
C LEU A 73 -6.74 -7.16 15.07
N ILE A 74 -8.01 -6.86 14.86
CA ILE A 74 -8.57 -6.57 13.54
C ILE A 74 -8.80 -5.06 13.40
N ALA A 75 -8.30 -4.48 12.31
CA ALA A 75 -8.64 -3.12 11.89
C ALA A 75 -9.56 -3.18 10.67
N SER A 76 -10.74 -2.57 10.78
CA SER A 76 -11.71 -2.52 9.67
C SER A 76 -12.73 -1.41 9.92
N GLN A 77 -13.61 -1.15 8.96
CA GLN A 77 -14.72 -0.20 9.17
C GLN A 77 -15.66 -0.61 10.31
N ALA A 78 -15.83 -1.92 10.56
CA ALA A 78 -16.60 -2.44 11.68
C ALA A 78 -15.83 -2.45 13.00
N HIS A 79 -14.50 -2.41 12.95
CA HIS A 79 -13.60 -2.46 14.10
C HIS A 79 -12.58 -1.33 13.97
N ASN A 80 -13.02 -0.11 14.29
CA ASN A 80 -12.14 1.06 14.24
C ASN A 80 -11.18 1.06 15.43
N ILE A 81 -9.90 1.23 15.14
CA ILE A 81 -8.80 1.21 16.12
C ILE A 81 -8.13 2.58 16.27
N SER A 82 -8.85 3.69 16.07
CA SER A 82 -8.30 5.06 16.09
C SER A 82 -7.45 5.36 17.31
N ASP A 83 -7.82 4.85 18.49
CA ASP A 83 -7.13 5.09 19.75
C ASP A 83 -5.98 4.09 20.01
N TYR A 84 -5.81 3.10 19.13
CA TYR A 84 -4.76 2.09 19.31
C TYR A 84 -3.41 2.59 18.82
N VAL A 85 -2.41 2.52 19.70
CA VAL A 85 -1.00 2.85 19.41
C VAL A 85 -0.14 1.69 19.89
N PRO A 86 0.46 0.91 18.98
CA PRO A 86 1.37 -0.17 19.36
C PRO A 86 2.70 0.37 19.87
N ASP A 87 3.37 -0.42 20.72
CA ASP A 87 4.81 -0.24 20.95
C ASP A 87 5.55 -0.80 19.74
N VAL A 88 6.45 0.00 19.12
CA VAL A 88 7.10 -0.37 17.86
C VAL A 88 8.61 -0.32 17.95
N SER A 89 9.24 -1.29 17.30
CA SER A 89 10.69 -1.40 17.15
C SER A 89 11.11 -1.36 15.68
N LYS A 90 12.36 -1.01 15.45
CA LYS A 90 12.91 -0.84 14.11
C LYS A 90 13.13 -2.19 13.43
N ILE A 91 12.67 -2.32 12.18
CA ILE A 91 12.96 -3.49 11.34
C ILE A 91 14.42 -3.43 10.89
N SER A 92 15.15 -4.54 11.01
CA SER A 92 16.56 -4.63 10.64
C SER A 92 16.79 -4.31 9.16
N GLY A 93 17.64 -3.32 8.90
CA GLY A 93 17.97 -2.89 7.52
C GLY A 93 16.90 -2.02 6.85
N SER A 94 15.89 -1.56 7.60
CA SER A 94 14.84 -0.66 7.11
C SER A 94 14.76 0.61 7.95
N GLN A 95 14.10 1.64 7.44
CA GLN A 95 13.69 2.81 8.23
C GLN A 95 12.30 2.62 8.88
N SER A 96 11.56 1.61 8.45
CA SER A 96 10.23 1.28 8.96
C SER A 96 10.29 0.63 10.34
N THR A 97 9.20 0.72 11.08
CA THR A 97 9.00 0.10 12.38
C THR A 97 7.86 -0.91 12.34
N PHE A 98 7.86 -1.87 13.25
CA PHE A 98 6.88 -2.93 13.40
C PHE A 98 6.58 -3.15 14.88
N ASP A 99 5.48 -3.81 15.23
CA ASP A 99 5.17 -4.12 16.63
C ASP A 99 6.34 -4.81 17.31
N SER A 100 6.75 -4.29 18.49
CA SER A 100 7.94 -4.75 19.21
C SER A 100 7.87 -6.22 19.60
N ARG A 101 6.66 -6.78 19.73
CA ARG A 101 6.42 -8.20 20.07
C ARG A 101 6.65 -9.13 18.87
N ALA A 102 6.50 -8.64 17.64
CA ALA A 102 6.57 -9.43 16.41
C ALA A 102 7.76 -9.06 15.50
N VAL A 103 8.51 -7.99 15.78
CA VAL A 103 9.59 -7.51 14.92
C VAL A 103 10.72 -8.54 14.74
N ASP A 104 11.00 -9.36 15.73
CA ASP A 104 12.03 -10.39 15.61
C ASP A 104 11.61 -11.52 14.68
N ALA A 105 10.33 -11.91 14.70
CA ALA A 105 9.76 -12.87 13.76
C ALA A 105 9.81 -12.34 12.32
N LEU A 106 9.45 -11.06 12.10
CA LEU A 106 9.57 -10.42 10.80
C LEU A 106 11.03 -10.36 10.33
N ASN A 107 11.97 -10.01 11.21
CA ASN A 107 13.39 -9.99 10.87
C ASN A 107 13.91 -11.39 10.48
N ALA A 108 13.42 -12.45 11.13
CA ALA A 108 13.77 -13.83 10.79
C ALA A 108 13.21 -14.23 9.42
N LEU A 109 11.96 -13.89 9.10
CA LEU A 109 11.36 -14.09 7.77
C LEU A 109 12.16 -13.35 6.67
N LEU A 110 12.48 -12.08 6.90
CA LEU A 110 13.26 -11.28 5.94
C LEU A 110 14.69 -11.84 5.75
N LYS A 111 15.27 -12.41 6.80
CA LYS A 111 16.56 -13.10 6.71
C LYS A 111 16.44 -14.37 5.87
N ALA A 112 15.43 -15.19 6.11
CA ALA A 112 15.20 -16.41 5.35
C ALA A 112 14.95 -16.11 3.86
N ALA A 113 14.23 -15.05 3.54
CA ALA A 113 14.05 -14.60 2.17
C ALA A 113 15.41 -14.26 1.51
N ARG A 114 16.29 -13.54 2.21
CA ARG A 114 17.64 -13.25 1.71
C ARG A 114 18.49 -14.51 1.54
N ASP A 115 18.44 -15.43 2.48
CA ASP A 115 19.15 -16.72 2.41
C ASP A 115 18.66 -17.58 1.23
N ALA A 116 17.37 -17.43 0.84
CA ALA A 116 16.77 -18.05 -0.34
C ALA A 116 17.10 -17.31 -1.67
N GLY A 117 17.87 -16.22 -1.62
CA GLY A 117 18.32 -15.47 -2.79
C GLY A 117 17.39 -14.34 -3.23
N TRP A 118 16.38 -14.00 -2.42
CA TRP A 118 15.51 -12.84 -2.64
C TRP A 118 16.14 -11.55 -2.07
N SER A 119 15.62 -10.42 -2.50
CA SER A 119 16.01 -9.09 -1.99
C SER A 119 14.80 -8.40 -1.35
N PRO A 120 14.31 -8.91 -0.18
CA PRO A 120 13.11 -8.38 0.44
C PRO A 120 13.28 -6.91 0.81
N TYR A 121 12.29 -6.10 0.42
CA TYR A 121 12.21 -4.68 0.71
C TYR A 121 10.88 -4.36 1.38
N ILE A 122 10.94 -3.67 2.52
CA ILE A 122 9.75 -3.17 3.22
C ILE A 122 9.29 -1.89 2.52
N TYR A 123 8.19 -1.98 1.82
CA TYR A 123 7.56 -0.83 1.15
C TYR A 123 6.82 0.04 2.16
N CYS A 124 6.05 -0.57 3.04
CA CYS A 124 5.36 0.06 4.15
C CYS A 124 5.27 -0.94 5.32
N ALA A 125 5.28 -0.45 6.55
CA ALA A 125 4.96 -1.23 7.74
C ALA A 125 4.10 -0.40 8.68
N TYR A 126 4.44 -0.23 9.98
CA TYR A 126 3.61 0.57 10.86
C TYR A 126 3.34 1.97 10.30
N ARG A 127 2.07 2.34 10.30
CA ARG A 127 1.60 3.67 9.90
C ARG A 127 0.71 4.26 11.00
N PRO A 128 1.14 5.33 11.69
CA PRO A 128 0.34 6.00 12.71
C PRO A 128 -0.98 6.53 12.16
N TYR A 129 -2.00 6.64 13.03
CA TYR A 129 -3.31 7.18 12.71
C TYR A 129 -3.23 8.50 11.91
N LEU A 130 -2.47 9.49 12.41
CA LEU A 130 -2.38 10.81 11.75
C LEU A 130 -1.78 10.73 10.34
N THR A 131 -0.85 9.80 10.11
CA THR A 131 -0.29 9.59 8.77
C THR A 131 -1.31 8.95 7.84
N GLN A 132 -2.11 8.01 8.33
CA GLN A 132 -3.21 7.40 7.59
C GLN A 132 -4.29 8.43 7.26
N GLU A 133 -4.64 9.29 8.23
CA GLU A 133 -5.61 10.38 8.06
C GLU A 133 -5.16 11.35 6.97
N GLN A 134 -3.90 11.80 7.01
CA GLN A 134 -3.36 12.68 5.98
C GLN A 134 -3.39 12.04 4.59
N GLN A 135 -2.98 10.78 4.48
CA GLN A 135 -2.98 10.05 3.21
C GLN A 135 -4.39 9.89 2.64
N TYR A 136 -5.38 9.62 3.50
CA TYR A 136 -6.78 9.51 3.11
C TYR A 136 -7.34 10.85 2.64
N GLU A 137 -7.12 11.93 3.40
CA GLU A 137 -7.59 13.28 3.06
C GLU A 137 -6.91 13.83 1.79
N ASP A 138 -5.65 13.50 1.54
CA ASP A 138 -4.96 13.84 0.30
C ASP A 138 -5.66 13.17 -0.90
N GLN A 139 -6.06 11.90 -0.75
CA GLN A 139 -6.78 11.18 -1.80
C GLN A 139 -8.20 11.74 -2.01
N VAL A 140 -8.92 12.09 -0.94
CA VAL A 140 -10.22 12.76 -1.02
C VAL A 140 -10.09 14.11 -1.74
N SER A 141 -9.11 14.92 -1.35
CA SER A 141 -8.84 16.22 -1.96
C SER A 141 -8.50 16.10 -3.46
N GLU A 142 -7.76 15.07 -3.85
CA GLU A 142 -7.45 14.80 -5.25
C GLU A 142 -8.71 14.46 -6.07
N ASN A 143 -9.61 13.64 -5.51
CA ASN A 143 -10.87 13.28 -6.18
C ASN A 143 -11.79 14.52 -6.30
N MET A 144 -11.92 15.33 -5.25
CA MET A 144 -12.66 16.60 -5.30
C MET A 144 -12.11 17.55 -6.37
N ARG A 145 -10.78 17.62 -6.56
CA ARG A 145 -10.16 18.42 -7.64
C ARG A 145 -10.52 17.91 -9.04
N LYS A 146 -10.88 16.62 -9.16
CA LYS A 146 -11.38 16.02 -10.42
C LYS A 146 -12.85 16.30 -10.68
N GLY A 147 -13.57 16.85 -9.69
CA GLY A 147 -14.96 17.26 -9.81
C GLY A 147 -15.95 16.47 -8.96
N ASP A 148 -15.48 15.51 -8.16
CA ASP A 148 -16.34 14.74 -7.27
C ASP A 148 -16.86 15.62 -6.12
N THR A 149 -18.08 15.37 -5.66
CA THR A 149 -18.58 15.86 -4.37
C THR A 149 -17.78 15.22 -3.23
N ARG A 150 -17.85 15.79 -2.01
CA ARG A 150 -17.14 15.23 -0.85
C ARG A 150 -17.47 13.76 -0.61
N ASP A 151 -18.74 13.40 -0.66
CA ASP A 151 -19.21 12.03 -0.43
C ASP A 151 -18.71 11.04 -1.49
N GLU A 152 -18.74 11.46 -2.77
CA GLU A 152 -18.18 10.66 -3.87
C GLU A 152 -16.66 10.52 -3.73
N ALA A 153 -15.97 11.61 -3.38
CA ALA A 153 -14.53 11.62 -3.18
C ALA A 153 -14.09 10.70 -2.03
N GLU A 154 -14.81 10.69 -0.91
CA GLU A 154 -14.56 9.80 0.22
C GLU A 154 -14.81 8.33 -0.15
N THR A 155 -15.91 8.05 -0.87
CA THR A 155 -16.19 6.71 -1.38
C THR A 155 -15.10 6.20 -2.32
N ALA A 156 -14.61 7.06 -3.20
CA ALA A 156 -13.52 6.72 -4.12
C ALA A 156 -12.17 6.58 -3.39
N ALA A 157 -11.88 7.47 -2.44
CA ALA A 157 -10.67 7.41 -1.63
C ALA A 157 -10.56 6.11 -0.82
N ALA A 158 -11.67 5.65 -0.23
CA ALA A 158 -11.73 4.42 0.58
C ALA A 158 -11.38 3.14 -0.21
N ARG A 159 -11.38 3.19 -1.54
CA ARG A 159 -10.95 2.07 -2.41
C ARG A 159 -9.43 2.01 -2.61
N VAL A 160 -8.72 3.11 -2.30
CA VAL A 160 -7.29 3.26 -2.53
C VAL A 160 -6.53 3.38 -1.21
N ALA A 161 -7.10 4.08 -0.25
CA ALA A 161 -6.55 4.29 1.08
C ALA A 161 -7.62 3.98 2.13
N ALA A 162 -7.30 3.13 3.08
CA ALA A 162 -8.21 2.81 4.17
C ALA A 162 -8.58 4.10 4.93
N PRO A 163 -9.86 4.29 5.32
CA PRO A 163 -10.23 5.38 6.21
C PRO A 163 -9.43 5.34 7.53
N PRO A 164 -9.20 6.49 8.18
CA PRO A 164 -8.44 6.55 9.42
C PRO A 164 -9.01 5.62 10.51
N GLY A 165 -8.13 4.88 11.17
CA GLY A 165 -8.50 3.90 12.19
C GLY A 165 -8.97 2.55 11.66
N THR A 166 -8.94 2.31 10.33
CA THR A 166 -9.39 1.06 9.71
C THR A 166 -8.29 0.34 8.93
N SER A 167 -7.06 0.85 8.98
CA SER A 167 -5.89 0.27 8.31
C SER A 167 -5.18 -0.74 9.23
N ASP A 168 -4.85 -1.91 8.69
CA ASP A 168 -4.03 -2.93 9.35
C ASP A 168 -2.60 -2.43 9.66
N HIS A 169 -2.06 -1.51 8.86
CA HIS A 169 -0.78 -0.86 9.17
C HIS A 169 -0.77 -0.13 10.52
N GLN A 170 -1.93 0.34 11.02
CA GLN A 170 -2.01 0.97 12.33
C GLN A 170 -1.87 -0.03 13.48
N THR A 171 -2.14 -1.31 13.26
CA THR A 171 -1.91 -2.35 14.27
C THR A 171 -0.43 -2.51 14.62
N GLY A 172 0.48 -2.10 13.71
CA GLY A 172 1.90 -2.42 13.77
C GLY A 172 2.25 -3.82 13.30
N LEU A 173 1.25 -4.63 12.87
CA LEU A 173 1.40 -6.03 12.44
C LEU A 173 1.27 -6.20 10.93
N GLY A 174 0.87 -5.16 10.20
CA GLY A 174 0.83 -5.15 8.74
C GLY A 174 2.17 -4.70 8.14
N ALA A 175 2.65 -5.41 7.11
CA ALA A 175 3.81 -5.03 6.34
C ALA A 175 3.65 -5.36 4.86
N ASP A 176 3.87 -4.36 4.00
CA ASP A 176 3.99 -4.53 2.56
C ASP A 176 5.44 -4.91 2.22
N ILE A 177 5.64 -6.11 1.75
CA ILE A 177 6.96 -6.66 1.43
C ILE A 177 7.03 -6.97 -0.07
N VAL A 178 8.02 -6.41 -0.75
CA VAL A 178 8.28 -6.64 -2.17
C VAL A 178 9.71 -7.12 -2.38
N ASP A 179 10.00 -7.69 -3.55
CA ASP A 179 11.39 -7.89 -3.96
C ASP A 179 11.96 -6.52 -4.41
N GLN A 180 13.15 -6.16 -3.97
CA GLN A 180 13.79 -4.87 -4.26
C GLN A 180 13.81 -4.52 -5.76
N TYR A 181 13.90 -5.52 -6.64
CA TYR A 181 13.86 -5.33 -8.09
C TYR A 181 12.45 -4.95 -8.61
N TYR A 182 11.43 -5.09 -7.76
CA TYR A 182 10.03 -4.83 -8.04
C TYR A 182 9.44 -3.96 -6.93
N SER A 183 10.02 -2.78 -6.72
CA SER A 183 9.66 -1.85 -5.64
C SER A 183 8.31 -1.15 -5.85
N SER A 184 7.33 -1.85 -6.39
CA SER A 184 5.96 -1.39 -6.63
C SER A 184 4.98 -2.42 -6.09
N LEU A 185 3.88 -1.93 -5.51
CA LEU A 185 2.75 -2.77 -5.09
C LEU A 185 1.75 -3.04 -6.23
N SER A 186 2.07 -2.64 -7.46
CA SER A 186 1.21 -2.95 -8.61
C SER A 186 1.27 -4.44 -8.94
N VAL A 187 0.11 -5.05 -9.13
CA VAL A 187 -0.02 -6.46 -9.54
C VAL A 187 0.70 -6.80 -10.84
N ASP A 188 0.87 -5.80 -11.72
CA ASP A 188 1.56 -5.96 -13.01
C ASP A 188 3.09 -5.96 -12.88
N THR A 189 3.62 -5.49 -11.76
CA THR A 189 5.07 -5.28 -11.56
C THR A 189 5.64 -6.07 -10.39
N VAL A 190 4.81 -6.68 -9.56
CA VAL A 190 5.24 -7.47 -8.41
C VAL A 190 5.87 -8.79 -8.85
N ASN A 191 6.92 -9.21 -8.15
CA ASN A 191 7.55 -10.52 -8.41
C ASN A 191 6.67 -11.65 -7.90
N ALA A 192 5.85 -12.26 -8.80
CA ALA A 192 4.94 -13.34 -8.46
C ALA A 192 5.64 -14.54 -7.79
N ARG A 193 6.88 -14.88 -8.18
CA ARG A 193 7.64 -15.96 -7.55
C ARG A 193 8.06 -15.63 -6.12
N PHE A 194 8.38 -14.37 -5.84
CA PHE A 194 8.66 -13.92 -4.48
C PHE A 194 7.41 -13.98 -3.60
N LEU A 195 6.26 -13.56 -4.13
CA LEU A 195 4.98 -13.67 -3.40
C LEU A 195 4.61 -15.12 -3.12
N THR A 196 4.81 -16.03 -4.06
CA THR A 196 4.62 -17.47 -3.83
C THR A 196 5.55 -17.95 -2.73
N TRP A 197 6.83 -17.58 -2.77
CA TRP A 197 7.79 -17.95 -1.72
C TRP A 197 7.34 -17.42 -0.35
N LEU A 198 6.88 -16.16 -0.26
CA LEU A 198 6.36 -15.59 0.98
C LEU A 198 5.16 -16.39 1.49
N ALA A 199 4.18 -16.68 0.64
CA ALA A 199 2.99 -17.45 1.00
C ALA A 199 3.33 -18.87 1.51
N ASP A 200 4.33 -19.51 0.91
CA ASP A 200 4.75 -20.87 1.26
C ASP A 200 5.56 -20.93 2.59
N ASN A 201 6.16 -19.81 3.01
CA ASN A 201 7.11 -19.80 4.14
C ASN A 201 6.67 -18.91 5.31
N CYS A 202 5.79 -17.92 5.15
CA CYS A 202 5.48 -16.94 6.19
C CYS A 202 4.90 -17.59 7.47
N ALA A 203 4.11 -18.65 7.34
CA ALA A 203 3.52 -19.36 8.47
C ALA A 203 4.56 -19.95 9.44
N ASP A 204 5.74 -20.36 8.96
CA ASP A 204 6.83 -20.86 9.80
C ASP A 204 7.43 -19.78 10.72
N TYR A 205 7.13 -18.49 10.43
CA TYR A 205 7.54 -17.32 11.19
C TYR A 205 6.38 -16.61 11.92
N GLY A 206 5.17 -17.21 11.88
CA GLY A 206 3.99 -16.69 12.58
C GLY A 206 3.19 -15.62 11.81
N PHE A 207 3.27 -15.60 10.46
CA PHE A 207 2.52 -14.68 9.58
C PHE A 207 1.55 -15.39 8.65
#